data_6282213d8d143ebaaf5b73ffb4d5a5f6
#
_entry.id   6282213d8d143ebaaf5b73ffb4d5a5f6
#
_cell.length_a   1.000
_cell.length_b   1.000
_cell.length_c   1.000
_cell.angle_alpha   90.00
_cell.angle_beta   90.00
_cell.angle_gamma   90.00
#
_symmetry.space_group_name_H-M   'P 1'
#
loop_
_entity.id
_entity.type
_entity.pdbx_description
1 polymer ?
#
loop_
_entity_poly.entity_id
_entity_poly.type
_entity_poly.pdbx_seq_one_letter_code
_entity_poly.pdbx_strand_id
1 'polypeptide(L)'
;DPNLCGCGKEEAGSPLLIADKIRRRPDKRYEVQPTFSYITPMAETEKHRAEVGTAFLDFQVAKYQILPDFRNNAVELAKINNTIRTVTEDKNVKPTGIVLKGYASPEGSYASNKKLADNRVKALRDYIRQKNDFKADFFTMSSEPEDWVGFKEKVEADPNVPNRSEVLAII
;
A
#
# COMPACT_ATOMS: atom_id res chain seq x y z
N ASP A 1 53.69 12.18 -24.96
CA ASP A 1 54.61 11.07 -24.85
C ASP A 1 54.84 10.52 -26.26
N PRO A 2 56.09 10.64 -26.81
CA PRO A 2 56.38 10.21 -28.17
C PRO A 2 56.34 8.69 -28.36
N ASN A 3 56.06 7.94 -27.30
CA ASN A 3 56.01 6.48 -27.33
C ASN A 3 54.59 5.91 -27.57
N LEU A 4 53.60 6.77 -27.75
CA LEU A 4 52.22 6.34 -28.05
C LEU A 4 51.96 6.32 -29.56
N CYS A 5 52.65 5.43 -30.25
CA CYS A 5 52.29 5.17 -31.63
C CYS A 5 51.63 3.79 -31.73
N GLY A 6 50.36 3.73 -32.12
CA GLY A 6 49.55 2.51 -32.19
C GLY A 6 49.97 1.46 -33.25
N CYS A 7 51.18 1.48 -33.71
CA CYS A 7 51.68 0.61 -34.79
C CYS A 7 52.76 -0.38 -34.36
N GLY A 8 52.92 -0.70 -33.09
CA GLY A 8 53.71 -1.85 -32.62
C GLY A 8 55.21 -1.78 -32.72
N LYS A 9 55.83 -0.65 -33.02
CA LYS A 9 57.25 -0.40 -32.83
C LYS A 9 57.44 0.93 -32.10
N GLU A 10 58.05 0.85 -30.90
CA GLU A 10 58.48 2.03 -30.16
C GLU A 10 59.76 2.60 -30.84
N GLU A 11 59.64 3.74 -31.46
CA GLU A 11 60.81 4.52 -31.85
C GLU A 11 60.94 5.73 -30.88
N ALA A 12 62.00 5.71 -30.12
CA ALA A 12 62.34 6.84 -29.24
C ALA A 12 62.78 8.04 -30.07
N GLY A 13 61.84 8.92 -30.37
CA GLY A 13 62.09 10.21 -30.97
C GLY A 13 62.61 11.22 -29.94
N SER A 14 63.40 12.19 -30.40
CA SER A 14 63.79 13.30 -29.54
C SER A 14 62.54 14.06 -29.02
N PRO A 15 62.48 14.42 -27.75
CA PRO A 15 61.38 15.14 -27.20
C PRO A 15 61.10 16.46 -27.93
N LEU A 16 59.90 16.60 -28.48
CA LEU A 16 59.47 17.82 -29.12
C LEU A 16 58.83 18.75 -28.10
N LEU A 17 59.38 19.95 -27.96
CA LEU A 17 58.80 20.96 -27.11
C LEU A 17 57.53 21.50 -27.76
N ILE A 18 56.38 21.09 -27.25
CA ILE A 18 55.06 21.49 -27.79
C ILE A 18 54.65 22.89 -27.30
N ALA A 19 55.04 23.26 -26.08
CA ALA A 19 54.84 24.59 -25.52
C ALA A 19 55.81 24.87 -24.37
N ASP A 20 56.44 26.07 -24.38
CA ASP A 20 57.44 26.46 -23.38
C ASP A 20 56.92 27.38 -22.29
N LYS A 21 55.76 28.01 -22.49
CA LYS A 21 55.15 28.99 -21.57
C LYS A 21 53.66 28.72 -21.33
N ILE A 22 53.32 27.61 -20.71
CA ILE A 22 51.97 27.35 -20.29
C ILE A 22 51.73 28.19 -19.04
N ARG A 23 51.02 29.33 -19.17
CA ARG A 23 50.50 30.05 -18.03
C ARG A 23 49.30 29.27 -17.46
N ARG A 24 49.49 28.54 -16.38
CA ARG A 24 48.38 28.05 -15.58
C ARG A 24 47.60 29.26 -15.06
N ARG A 25 46.34 29.37 -15.44
CA ARG A 25 45.47 30.32 -14.77
C ARG A 25 45.41 29.89 -13.31
N PRO A 26 45.61 30.78 -12.35
CA PRO A 26 45.41 30.40 -10.96
C PRO A 26 43.97 29.93 -10.82
N ASP A 27 43.80 28.76 -10.17
CA ASP A 27 42.48 28.26 -9.86
C ASP A 27 41.73 29.36 -9.09
N LYS A 28 40.79 30.03 -9.75
CA LYS A 28 39.88 30.92 -9.07
C LYS A 28 39.04 30.04 -8.16
N ARG A 29 39.40 30.00 -6.88
CA ARG A 29 38.46 29.45 -5.87
C ARG A 29 37.25 30.35 -5.85
N TYR A 30 36.14 29.86 -6.32
CA TYR A 30 34.87 30.52 -6.15
C TYR A 30 34.51 30.45 -4.68
N GLU A 31 34.40 31.57 -4.01
CA GLU A 31 33.75 31.64 -2.71
C GLU A 31 32.24 31.46 -2.95
N VAL A 32 31.75 30.31 -2.64
CA VAL A 32 30.31 30.02 -2.65
C VAL A 32 29.74 30.60 -1.36
N GLN A 33 28.94 31.64 -1.47
CA GLN A 33 28.12 32.13 -0.38
C GLN A 33 26.76 31.43 -0.46
N PRO A 34 26.52 30.37 0.33
CA PRO A 34 25.26 29.68 0.27
C PRO A 34 24.16 30.54 0.88
N THR A 35 23.11 30.80 0.10
CA THR A 35 21.89 31.39 0.64
C THR A 35 20.94 30.30 1.05
N PHE A 36 20.58 30.25 2.32
CA PHE A 36 19.64 29.29 2.86
C PHE A 36 18.27 29.94 3.00
N SER A 37 17.25 29.32 2.44
CA SER A 37 15.85 29.65 2.74
C SER A 37 15.21 28.48 3.45
N TYR A 38 14.52 28.75 4.53
CA TYR A 38 13.79 27.75 5.30
C TYR A 38 12.31 27.95 5.05
N ILE A 39 11.63 26.86 4.67
CA ILE A 39 10.17 26.82 4.66
C ILE A 39 9.76 26.37 6.05
N THR A 40 9.10 27.24 6.79
CA THR A 40 8.48 26.88 8.05
C THR A 40 7.18 26.14 7.71
N PRO A 41 7.07 24.82 7.94
CA PRO A 41 5.83 24.11 7.70
C PRO A 41 4.75 24.66 8.63
N MET A 42 3.53 24.77 8.11
CA MET A 42 2.39 25.09 8.97
C MET A 42 2.22 23.97 10.01
N ALA A 43 2.09 24.34 11.27
CA ALA A 43 1.82 23.38 12.31
C ALA A 43 0.45 22.73 12.07
N GLU A 44 0.40 21.41 12.04
CA GLU A 44 -0.85 20.65 12.00
C GLU A 44 -1.52 20.78 13.36
N THR A 45 -2.58 21.58 13.45
CA THR A 45 -3.30 21.83 14.71
C THR A 45 -4.19 20.66 15.11
N GLU A 46 -4.72 19.94 14.11
CA GLU A 46 -5.49 18.69 14.31
C GLU A 46 -4.86 17.58 13.47
N LYS A 47 -4.52 16.49 14.13
CA LYS A 47 -3.93 15.32 13.47
C LYS A 47 -5.00 14.30 13.14
N HIS A 48 -5.26 14.10 11.86
CA HIS A 48 -6.12 13.03 11.39
C HIS A 48 -5.30 11.81 11.02
N ARG A 49 -5.70 10.65 11.54
CA ARG A 49 -5.07 9.35 11.25
C ARG A 49 -6.15 8.33 10.93
N ALA A 50 -5.83 7.42 10.02
CA ALA A 50 -6.67 6.27 9.73
C ALA A 50 -5.97 5.01 10.23
N GLU A 51 -6.67 4.22 11.02
CA GLU A 51 -6.26 2.86 11.37
C GLU A 51 -6.98 1.89 10.44
N VAL A 52 -6.22 1.00 9.82
CA VAL A 52 -6.75 0.03 8.84
C VAL A 52 -6.63 -1.37 9.40
N GLY A 53 -7.77 -2.04 9.52
CA GLY A 53 -7.83 -3.46 9.85
C GLY A 53 -8.39 -4.26 8.69
N THR A 54 -7.77 -5.40 8.39
CA THR A 54 -8.24 -6.35 7.37
C THR A 54 -8.66 -7.64 8.03
N ALA A 55 -9.81 -8.17 7.63
CA ALA A 55 -10.31 -9.46 8.10
C ALA A 55 -11.01 -10.22 6.98
N PHE A 56 -10.87 -11.53 6.99
CA PHE A 56 -11.46 -12.43 6.00
C PHE A 56 -12.56 -13.26 6.64
N LEU A 57 -13.80 -12.80 6.51
CA LEU A 57 -14.95 -13.50 7.05
C LEU A 57 -15.49 -14.52 6.06
N ASP A 58 -15.61 -15.74 6.53
CA ASP A 58 -16.25 -16.83 5.80
C ASP A 58 -17.77 -16.77 5.96
N PHE A 59 -18.48 -16.96 4.85
CA PHE A 59 -19.92 -17.04 4.82
C PHE A 59 -20.35 -18.37 4.20
N GLN A 60 -21.48 -18.88 4.63
CA GLN A 60 -22.10 -19.98 3.92
C GLN A 60 -22.52 -19.54 2.51
N VAL A 61 -22.62 -20.48 1.59
CA VAL A 61 -22.97 -20.22 0.19
C VAL A 61 -24.28 -19.42 0.12
N ALA A 62 -24.27 -18.32 -0.62
CA ALA A 62 -25.38 -17.38 -0.79
C ALA A 62 -25.93 -16.79 0.54
N LYS A 63 -25.17 -16.83 1.63
CA LYS A 63 -25.55 -16.26 2.93
C LYS A 63 -24.70 -15.05 3.27
N TYR A 64 -25.25 -14.21 4.15
CA TYR A 64 -24.61 -13.00 4.67
C TYR A 64 -24.58 -12.93 6.21
N GLN A 65 -25.16 -13.92 6.88
CA GLN A 65 -25.11 -13.98 8.34
C GLN A 65 -23.70 -14.30 8.81
N ILE A 66 -23.22 -13.51 9.76
CA ILE A 66 -21.94 -13.76 10.41
C ILE A 66 -22.16 -14.82 11.47
N LEU A 67 -21.52 -15.96 11.29
CA LEU A 67 -21.52 -17.07 12.24
C LEU A 67 -20.11 -17.11 12.86
N PRO A 68 -19.94 -16.75 14.15
CA PRO A 68 -18.63 -16.72 14.79
C PRO A 68 -17.91 -18.06 14.78
N ASP A 69 -18.66 -19.14 14.92
CA ASP A 69 -18.13 -20.52 14.98
C ASP A 69 -17.92 -21.16 13.60
N PHE A 70 -18.20 -20.42 12.52
CA PHE A 70 -18.03 -20.93 11.17
C PHE A 70 -16.60 -20.75 10.70
N ARG A 71 -15.90 -21.85 10.43
CA ARG A 71 -14.49 -21.88 9.98
C ARG A 71 -13.58 -21.04 10.88
N ASN A 72 -12.91 -20.03 10.33
CA ASN A 72 -11.96 -19.19 11.05
C ASN A 72 -12.54 -17.86 11.54
N ASN A 73 -13.85 -17.69 11.49
CA ASN A 73 -14.49 -16.40 11.78
C ASN A 73 -14.20 -15.89 13.20
N ALA A 74 -14.08 -16.77 14.18
CA ALA A 74 -13.77 -16.35 15.55
C ALA A 74 -12.46 -15.55 15.62
N VAL A 75 -11.43 -16.01 14.92
CA VAL A 75 -10.12 -15.33 14.86
C VAL A 75 -10.21 -14.01 14.10
N GLU A 76 -10.90 -14.02 12.97
CA GLU A 76 -11.06 -12.81 12.14
C GLU A 76 -11.90 -11.75 12.84
N LEU A 77 -12.97 -12.13 13.51
CA LEU A 77 -13.77 -11.20 14.32
C LEU A 77 -13.01 -10.67 15.53
N ALA A 78 -12.10 -11.47 16.11
CA ALA A 78 -11.22 -11.01 17.17
C ALA A 78 -10.24 -9.91 16.66
N LYS A 79 -9.72 -10.03 15.45
CA LYS A 79 -8.89 -8.99 14.83
C LYS A 79 -9.66 -7.67 14.71
N ILE A 80 -10.89 -7.71 14.19
CA ILE A 80 -11.76 -6.53 14.06
C ILE A 80 -12.00 -5.88 15.42
N ASN A 81 -12.39 -6.69 16.41
CA ASN A 81 -12.65 -6.19 17.76
C ASN A 81 -11.40 -5.59 18.40
N ASN A 82 -10.22 -6.19 18.21
CA ASN A 82 -8.97 -5.66 18.72
C ASN A 82 -8.60 -4.33 18.06
N THR A 83 -8.74 -4.19 16.73
CA THR A 83 -8.50 -2.92 16.04
C THR A 83 -9.41 -1.82 16.59
N ILE A 84 -10.70 -2.09 16.73
CA ILE A 84 -11.66 -1.12 17.30
C ILE A 84 -11.27 -0.76 18.73
N ARG A 85 -10.95 -1.75 19.57
CA ARG A 85 -10.55 -1.55 20.95
C ARG A 85 -9.29 -0.67 21.07
N THR A 86 -8.27 -0.95 20.27
CA THR A 86 -7.02 -0.15 20.27
C THR A 86 -7.30 1.32 20.03
N VAL A 87 -8.20 1.64 19.09
CA VAL A 87 -8.56 3.03 18.78
C VAL A 87 -9.47 3.64 19.84
N THR A 88 -10.40 2.87 20.41
CA THR A 88 -11.37 3.40 21.39
C THR A 88 -10.80 3.54 22.79
N GLU A 89 -9.81 2.74 23.18
CA GLU A 89 -9.14 2.79 24.49
C GLU A 89 -8.03 3.85 24.56
N ASP A 90 -7.54 4.34 23.41
CA ASP A 90 -6.52 5.40 23.41
C ASP A 90 -7.15 6.76 23.79
N LYS A 91 -6.76 7.26 24.94
CA LYS A 91 -7.25 8.54 25.48
C LYS A 91 -6.88 9.77 24.65
N ASN A 92 -5.89 9.65 23.77
CA ASN A 92 -5.42 10.72 22.90
C ASN A 92 -6.12 10.70 21.54
N VAL A 93 -6.94 9.70 21.26
CA VAL A 93 -7.62 9.50 20.00
C VAL A 93 -9.13 9.67 20.19
N LYS A 94 -9.74 10.44 19.32
CA LYS A 94 -11.20 10.55 19.22
C LYS A 94 -11.65 9.92 17.90
N PRO A 95 -12.22 8.72 17.93
CA PRO A 95 -12.72 8.11 16.71
C PRO A 95 -13.84 8.98 16.11
N THR A 96 -13.76 9.25 14.83
CA THR A 96 -14.74 10.09 14.10
C THR A 96 -15.68 9.29 13.21
N GLY A 97 -15.34 8.04 12.90
CA GLY A 97 -16.16 7.17 12.09
C GLY A 97 -15.47 5.85 11.77
N ILE A 98 -16.24 4.92 11.25
CA ILE A 98 -15.76 3.62 10.76
C ILE A 98 -16.17 3.48 9.31
N VAL A 99 -15.19 3.22 8.44
CA VAL A 99 -15.42 2.91 7.03
C VAL A 99 -15.37 1.40 6.86
N LEU A 100 -16.44 0.82 6.34
CA LEU A 100 -16.54 -0.60 6.04
C LEU A 100 -16.61 -0.81 4.54
N LYS A 101 -15.74 -1.67 4.02
CA LYS A 101 -15.78 -2.12 2.64
C LYS A 101 -15.88 -3.63 2.60
N GLY A 102 -16.84 -4.15 1.86
CA GLY A 102 -17.10 -5.58 1.75
C GLY A 102 -17.14 -6.05 0.32
N TYR A 103 -16.91 -7.33 0.15
CA TYR A 103 -16.81 -7.98 -1.14
C TYR A 103 -17.64 -9.26 -1.17
N ALA A 104 -18.04 -9.68 -2.36
CA ALA A 104 -18.46 -11.04 -2.61
C ALA A 104 -17.40 -11.77 -3.46
N SER A 105 -17.50 -13.10 -3.54
CA SER A 105 -16.64 -13.87 -4.44
C SER A 105 -17.10 -13.69 -5.90
N PRO A 106 -16.18 -13.82 -6.87
CA PRO A 106 -16.50 -13.66 -8.30
C PRO A 106 -17.45 -14.73 -8.86
N GLU A 107 -17.86 -15.70 -8.06
CA GLU A 107 -18.79 -16.76 -8.47
C GLU A 107 -20.23 -16.25 -8.56
N GLY A 108 -20.91 -16.59 -9.65
CA GLY A 108 -22.31 -16.25 -9.85
C GLY A 108 -22.53 -14.97 -10.66
N SER A 109 -23.75 -14.44 -10.64
CA SER A 109 -24.06 -13.24 -11.38
C SER A 109 -23.67 -11.97 -10.63
N TYR A 110 -23.17 -10.97 -11.34
CA TYR A 110 -22.79 -9.67 -10.80
C TYR A 110 -23.91 -9.04 -9.95
N ALA A 111 -25.17 -9.11 -10.42
CA ALA A 111 -26.30 -8.53 -9.69
C ALA A 111 -26.57 -9.24 -8.35
N SER A 112 -26.39 -10.58 -8.31
CA SER A 112 -26.49 -11.35 -7.07
C SER A 112 -25.35 -11.05 -6.12
N ASN A 113 -24.12 -10.97 -6.65
CA ASN A 113 -22.92 -10.64 -5.89
C ASN A 113 -23.00 -9.23 -5.28
N LYS A 114 -23.56 -8.25 -6.01
CA LYS A 114 -23.78 -6.91 -5.49
C LYS A 114 -24.70 -6.93 -4.26
N LYS A 115 -25.85 -7.59 -4.34
CA LYS A 115 -26.77 -7.72 -3.21
C LYS A 115 -26.11 -8.45 -2.03
N LEU A 116 -25.33 -9.48 -2.33
CA LEU A 116 -24.65 -10.28 -1.32
C LEU A 116 -23.56 -9.47 -0.61
N ALA A 117 -22.72 -8.73 -1.35
CA ALA A 117 -21.72 -7.84 -0.79
C ALA A 117 -22.34 -6.74 0.10
N ASP A 118 -23.41 -6.08 -0.38
CA ASP A 118 -24.16 -5.10 0.40
C ASP A 118 -24.69 -5.67 1.73
N ASN A 119 -25.26 -6.86 1.68
CA ASN A 119 -25.81 -7.50 2.88
C ASN A 119 -24.70 -7.96 3.85
N ARG A 120 -23.55 -8.40 3.35
CA ARG A 120 -22.38 -8.77 4.16
C ARG A 120 -21.80 -7.57 4.91
N VAL A 121 -21.68 -6.41 4.23
CA VAL A 121 -21.22 -5.17 4.89
C VAL A 121 -22.21 -4.73 5.98
N LYS A 122 -23.52 -4.80 5.69
CA LYS A 122 -24.56 -4.50 6.69
C LYS A 122 -24.49 -5.44 7.89
N ALA A 123 -24.31 -6.73 7.65
CA ALA A 123 -24.15 -7.72 8.72
C ALA A 123 -22.92 -7.43 9.59
N LEU A 124 -21.81 -7.02 8.99
CA LEU A 124 -20.60 -6.63 9.73
C LEU A 124 -20.83 -5.36 10.55
N ARG A 125 -21.47 -4.33 9.98
CA ARG A 125 -21.87 -3.15 10.74
C ARG A 125 -22.70 -3.51 11.96
N ASP A 126 -23.69 -4.35 11.78
CA ASP A 126 -24.63 -4.72 12.84
C ASP A 126 -23.92 -5.56 13.93
N TYR A 127 -23.00 -6.43 13.54
CA TYR A 127 -22.13 -7.14 14.48
C TYR A 127 -21.28 -6.18 15.33
N ILE A 128 -20.64 -5.20 14.68
CA ILE A 128 -19.81 -4.20 15.38
C ILE A 128 -20.68 -3.37 16.33
N ARG A 129 -21.89 -2.97 15.91
CA ARG A 129 -22.82 -2.20 16.74
C ARG A 129 -23.33 -2.96 17.95
N GLN A 130 -23.52 -4.26 17.84
CA GLN A 130 -23.92 -5.11 18.98
C GLN A 130 -22.84 -5.20 20.07
N LYS A 131 -21.58 -5.07 19.66
CA LYS A 131 -20.42 -5.14 20.56
C LYS A 131 -19.98 -3.79 21.11
N ASN A 132 -20.33 -2.71 20.42
CA ASN A 132 -19.89 -1.36 20.73
C ASN A 132 -21.07 -0.40 20.58
N ASP A 133 -21.17 0.58 21.43
CA ASP A 133 -22.28 1.55 21.44
C ASP A 133 -22.04 2.67 20.39
N PHE A 134 -21.89 2.26 19.11
CA PHE A 134 -21.78 3.21 18.01
C PHE A 134 -23.14 3.52 17.38
N LYS A 135 -23.36 4.78 17.07
CA LYS A 135 -24.54 5.21 16.33
C LYS A 135 -24.48 4.76 14.87
N ALA A 136 -25.64 4.72 14.21
CA ALA A 136 -25.71 4.26 12.81
C ALA A 136 -24.97 5.19 11.83
N ASP A 137 -24.98 6.48 12.08
CA ASP A 137 -24.30 7.52 11.31
C ASP A 137 -22.77 7.52 11.43
N PHE A 138 -22.25 6.74 12.39
CA PHE A 138 -20.83 6.55 12.57
C PHE A 138 -20.19 5.64 11.51
N PHE A 139 -21.00 4.97 10.70
CA PHE A 139 -20.54 4.01 9.71
C PHE A 139 -20.72 4.53 8.28
N THR A 140 -19.64 4.55 7.53
CA THR A 140 -19.67 4.68 6.08
C THR A 140 -19.47 3.30 5.46
N MET A 141 -20.38 2.88 4.60
CA MET A 141 -20.37 1.55 4.01
C MET A 141 -20.21 1.62 2.50
N SER A 142 -19.35 0.76 1.98
CA SER A 142 -19.22 0.50 0.55
C SER A 142 -19.08 -0.99 0.27
N SER A 143 -19.49 -1.42 -0.89
CA SER A 143 -19.38 -2.81 -1.30
C SER A 143 -18.97 -2.92 -2.75
N GLU A 144 -18.18 -3.92 -3.05
CA GLU A 144 -17.84 -4.31 -4.42
C GLU A 144 -18.32 -5.75 -4.67
N PRO A 145 -19.00 -5.99 -5.79
CA PRO A 145 -19.57 -7.29 -6.10
C PRO A 145 -18.53 -8.40 -6.25
N GLU A 146 -17.33 -8.04 -6.71
CA GLU A 146 -16.29 -8.99 -7.05
C GLU A 146 -14.92 -8.40 -6.72
N ASP A 147 -14.13 -9.14 -5.96
CA ASP A 147 -12.79 -8.72 -5.54
C ASP A 147 -11.72 -9.34 -6.47
N TRP A 148 -11.66 -8.84 -7.69
CA TRP A 148 -10.66 -9.31 -8.66
C TRP A 148 -9.22 -8.94 -8.26
N VAL A 149 -9.03 -7.80 -7.59
CA VAL A 149 -7.71 -7.36 -7.12
C VAL A 149 -7.20 -8.29 -6.02
N GLY A 150 -8.00 -8.51 -4.99
CA GLY A 150 -7.62 -9.41 -3.90
C GLY A 150 -7.54 -10.87 -4.36
N PHE A 151 -8.33 -11.30 -5.36
CA PHE A 151 -8.21 -12.61 -5.96
C PHE A 151 -6.85 -12.77 -6.68
N LYS A 152 -6.47 -11.78 -7.49
CA LYS A 152 -5.18 -11.77 -8.18
C LYS A 152 -4.01 -11.84 -7.20
N GLU A 153 -4.02 -11.01 -6.16
CA GLU A 153 -2.97 -11.00 -5.12
C GLU A 153 -2.83 -12.38 -4.45
N LYS A 154 -3.95 -13.05 -4.15
CA LYS A 154 -3.93 -14.40 -3.56
C LYS A 154 -3.37 -15.44 -4.52
N VAL A 155 -3.73 -15.38 -5.79
CA VAL A 155 -3.19 -16.29 -6.82
C VAL A 155 -1.70 -16.05 -7.04
N GLU A 156 -1.25 -14.80 -6.97
CA GLU A 156 0.17 -14.44 -7.04
C GLU A 156 0.98 -14.94 -5.83
N ALA A 157 0.37 -14.92 -4.65
CA ALA A 157 1.01 -15.33 -3.41
C ALA A 157 1.10 -16.85 -3.22
N ASP A 158 0.19 -17.62 -3.83
CA ASP A 158 0.15 -19.09 -3.67
C ASP A 158 0.71 -19.80 -4.91
N PRO A 159 1.91 -20.42 -4.81
CA PRO A 159 2.52 -21.16 -5.91
C PRO A 159 1.79 -22.48 -6.25
N ASN A 160 0.91 -22.97 -5.38
CA ASN A 160 0.22 -24.25 -5.54
C ASN A 160 -1.12 -24.12 -6.29
N VAL A 161 -1.49 -22.93 -6.73
CA VAL A 161 -2.73 -22.73 -7.52
C VAL A 161 -2.62 -23.47 -8.85
N PRO A 162 -3.53 -24.41 -9.16
CA PRO A 162 -3.55 -25.08 -10.44
C PRO A 162 -3.71 -24.07 -11.58
N ASN A 163 -2.97 -24.28 -12.67
CA ASN A 163 -2.99 -23.42 -13.86
C ASN A 163 -2.75 -21.93 -13.57
N ARG A 164 -1.94 -21.64 -12.54
CA ARG A 164 -1.69 -20.29 -12.02
C ARG A 164 -1.37 -19.27 -13.12
N SER A 165 -0.49 -19.63 -14.07
CA SER A 165 -0.09 -18.74 -15.16
C SER A 165 -1.25 -18.39 -16.10
N GLU A 166 -2.12 -19.35 -16.40
CA GLU A 166 -3.31 -19.13 -17.22
C GLU A 166 -4.33 -18.27 -16.49
N VAL A 167 -4.55 -18.54 -15.20
CA VAL A 167 -5.45 -17.73 -14.36
C VAL A 167 -4.98 -16.29 -14.31
N LEU A 168 -3.68 -16.04 -14.06
CA LEU A 168 -3.12 -14.69 -14.04
C LEU A 168 -3.14 -13.97 -15.39
N ALA A 169 -3.17 -14.71 -16.50
CA ALA A 169 -3.29 -14.11 -17.83
C ALA A 169 -4.73 -13.68 -18.18
N ILE A 170 -5.73 -14.23 -17.46
CA ILE A 170 -7.16 -13.93 -17.66
C ILE A 170 -7.59 -12.75 -16.78
N ILE A 171 -6.98 -12.57 -15.60
CA ILE A 171 -7.27 -11.50 -14.64
C ILE A 171 -6.52 -10.22 -15.04
#